data_cdd5b6d794212c552b9c6f7f8f8f9bec
#
_entry.id   cdd5b6d794212c552b9c6f7f8f8f9bec
#
_cell.length_a   1.000
_cell.length_b   1.000
_cell.length_c   1.000
_cell.angle_alpha   90.00
_cell.angle_beta   90.00
_cell.angle_gamma   90.00
#
_symmetry.space_group_name_H-M   'P 1'
#
loop_
_entity.id
_entity.type
_entity.pdbx_description
1 polymer ?
#
loop_
_entity_poly.entity_id
_entity_poly.type
_entity_poly.pdbx_seq_one_letter_code
_entity_poly.pdbx_strand_id
1 'polypeptide(L)'
;MSTVVVKGNVNGGVQQPRRRRRQSLRRRANRVQPVVMVTAPGQPRRRRRRRGGNRRSRRTGVPRGRGSSETFVFTKDNLMGNSQGSFTFGPSLSDCPAFKDGILKAYHEYKITSILLQFVCEGSSAFFAFLVVELHHHCKVSSNQTNVIKFHITKGGAKTYQARMINGVEWHDSSEDQCRILWKGNGKSSDTAGSFRVTIRVALQNPK
;
A
#
# COMPACT_ATOMS: atom_id res chain seq x y z
N MET A 1 -21.24 -53.55 42.32
CA MET A 1 -19.91 -52.92 41.99
C MET A 1 -19.27 -53.76 40.90
N SER A 2 -19.29 -53.32 39.66
CA SER A 2 -18.71 -54.04 38.53
C SER A 2 -17.64 -53.24 37.93
N THR A 3 -16.40 -53.74 38.00
CA THR A 3 -15.21 -53.08 37.47
C THR A 3 -14.98 -53.55 36.02
N VAL A 4 -15.06 -52.62 35.05
CA VAL A 4 -14.74 -52.90 33.64
C VAL A 4 -13.27 -52.55 33.40
N VAL A 5 -12.47 -53.54 33.05
CA VAL A 5 -11.06 -53.38 32.63
C VAL A 5 -11.02 -53.24 31.11
N VAL A 6 -10.62 -52.07 30.64
CA VAL A 6 -10.38 -51.84 29.21
C VAL A 6 -8.90 -52.10 28.91
N LYS A 7 -8.60 -53.12 28.10
CA LYS A 7 -7.27 -53.39 27.55
C LYS A 7 -6.98 -52.44 26.39
N GLY A 8 -6.06 -51.53 26.60
CA GLY A 8 -5.52 -50.69 25.53
C GLY A 8 -4.52 -51.45 24.66
N ASN A 9 -4.75 -51.46 23.35
CA ASN A 9 -3.86 -52.06 22.36
C ASN A 9 -2.79 -51.03 21.98
N VAL A 10 -1.52 -51.25 22.35
CA VAL A 10 -0.39 -50.38 22.02
C VAL A 10 0.24 -50.89 20.73
N ASN A 11 -0.14 -50.28 19.61
CA ASN A 11 0.57 -50.46 18.35
C ASN A 11 1.75 -49.48 18.31
N GLY A 12 2.96 -49.97 18.60
CA GLY A 12 4.21 -49.27 18.48
C GLY A 12 4.61 -49.05 17.02
N GLY A 13 4.30 -47.88 16.49
CA GLY A 13 4.82 -47.43 15.22
C GLY A 13 6.24 -46.87 15.41
N VAL A 14 7.25 -47.60 14.98
CA VAL A 14 8.64 -47.18 14.97
C VAL A 14 8.79 -46.06 13.94
N GLN A 15 8.89 -44.82 14.39
CA GLN A 15 9.25 -43.68 13.55
C GLN A 15 10.77 -43.68 13.37
N GLN A 16 11.21 -43.93 12.13
CA GLN A 16 12.61 -43.74 11.73
C GLN A 16 13.00 -42.27 11.81
N PRO A 17 14.18 -41.94 12.39
CA PRO A 17 14.65 -40.58 12.47
C PRO A 17 15.07 -40.07 11.09
N ARG A 18 14.38 -39.05 10.59
CA ARG A 18 14.78 -38.30 9.38
C ARG A 18 16.18 -37.72 9.59
N ARG A 19 17.14 -38.27 8.87
CA ARG A 19 18.52 -37.77 8.77
C ARG A 19 18.48 -36.32 8.27
N ARG A 20 18.70 -35.37 9.19
CA ARG A 20 19.01 -33.97 8.85
C ARG A 20 20.35 -33.96 8.12
N ARG A 21 20.33 -33.72 6.81
CA ARG A 21 21.53 -33.37 6.03
C ARG A 21 22.10 -32.09 6.60
N ARG A 22 23.15 -32.22 7.39
CA ARG A 22 24.03 -31.10 7.75
C ARG A 22 24.76 -30.68 6.47
N GLN A 23 24.35 -29.56 5.87
CA GLN A 23 25.14 -28.89 4.87
C GLN A 23 26.35 -28.27 5.61
N SER A 24 27.51 -28.88 5.39
CA SER A 24 28.78 -28.35 5.84
C SER A 24 29.04 -27.03 5.09
N LEU A 25 28.99 -25.94 5.83
CA LEU A 25 29.48 -24.64 5.38
C LEU A 25 31.00 -24.76 5.17
N ARG A 26 31.42 -25.05 3.95
CA ARG A 26 32.83 -24.89 3.56
C ARG A 26 33.17 -23.41 3.61
N ARG A 27 33.82 -23.01 4.68
CA ARG A 27 34.53 -21.73 4.78
C ARG A 27 35.57 -21.70 3.66
N ARG A 28 35.31 -20.99 2.58
CA ARG A 28 36.33 -20.61 1.59
C ARG A 28 37.23 -19.58 2.30
N ALA A 29 38.42 -20.04 2.70
CA ALA A 29 39.49 -19.14 3.07
C ALA A 29 39.79 -18.24 1.86
N ASN A 30 39.51 -16.94 2.00
CA ASN A 30 39.95 -15.95 1.03
C ASN A 30 41.48 -15.89 1.06
N ARG A 31 42.11 -16.58 0.11
CA ARG A 31 43.54 -16.33 -0.18
C ARG A 31 43.62 -14.94 -0.79
N VAL A 32 44.04 -13.99 0.02
CA VAL A 32 44.44 -12.67 -0.46
C VAL A 32 45.73 -12.86 -1.27
N GLN A 33 45.61 -12.78 -2.60
CA GLN A 33 46.79 -12.69 -3.47
C GLN A 33 47.27 -11.24 -3.47
N PRO A 34 48.56 -10.95 -3.22
CA PRO A 34 49.06 -9.60 -3.33
C PRO A 34 49.00 -9.16 -4.81
N VAL A 35 48.24 -8.12 -5.08
CA VAL A 35 48.18 -7.48 -6.40
C VAL A 35 49.41 -6.57 -6.50
N VAL A 36 50.40 -6.98 -7.30
CA VAL A 36 51.53 -6.11 -7.65
C VAL A 36 50.99 -5.11 -8.69
N MET A 37 50.84 -3.86 -8.26
CA MET A 37 50.53 -2.76 -9.20
C MET A 37 51.82 -2.40 -9.98
N VAL A 38 51.92 -2.87 -11.21
CA VAL A 38 52.90 -2.36 -12.14
C VAL A 38 52.40 -1.04 -12.73
N THR A 39 52.97 0.07 -12.31
CA THR A 39 52.70 1.38 -12.91
C THR A 39 53.39 1.45 -14.27
N ALA A 40 52.58 1.35 -15.33
CA ALA A 40 53.06 1.63 -16.67
C ALA A 40 53.33 3.14 -16.87
N PRO A 41 54.42 3.54 -17.53
CA PRO A 41 54.71 4.94 -17.78
C PRO A 41 53.64 5.58 -18.64
N GLY A 42 53.15 6.74 -18.19
CA GLY A 42 52.02 7.45 -18.76
C GLY A 42 52.24 7.90 -20.16
N GLN A 43 51.45 7.38 -21.10
CA GLN A 43 51.32 7.99 -22.42
C GLN A 43 50.50 9.28 -22.30
N PRO A 44 50.90 10.39 -22.94
CA PRO A 44 50.15 11.63 -22.92
C PRO A 44 48.81 11.46 -23.66
N ARG A 45 47.72 11.42 -22.87
CA ARG A 45 46.38 11.40 -23.44
C ARG A 45 46.12 12.68 -24.22
N ARG A 46 46.20 12.60 -25.55
CA ARG A 46 45.71 13.63 -26.46
C ARG A 46 44.22 13.92 -26.13
N ARG A 47 43.97 15.05 -25.47
CA ARG A 47 42.62 15.59 -25.26
C ARG A 47 41.97 15.89 -26.62
N ARG A 48 41.29 14.90 -27.19
CA ARG A 48 40.32 15.15 -28.26
C ARG A 48 39.20 16.01 -27.67
N ARG A 49 39.32 17.32 -27.88
CA ARG A 49 38.20 18.27 -27.70
C ARG A 49 37.05 17.81 -28.61
N ARG A 50 36.17 16.95 -28.09
CA ARG A 50 34.85 16.75 -28.69
C ARG A 50 34.08 18.04 -28.54
N ARG A 51 34.14 18.90 -29.57
CA ARG A 51 33.13 19.96 -29.80
C ARG A 51 31.80 19.22 -30.05
N GLY A 52 31.16 18.77 -28.98
CA GLY A 52 29.77 18.34 -28.97
C GLY A 52 28.93 19.58 -29.15
N GLY A 53 28.58 19.89 -30.38
CA GLY A 53 27.60 20.91 -30.69
C GLY A 53 26.28 20.52 -30.02
N ASN A 54 25.98 21.17 -28.91
CA ASN A 54 24.71 21.12 -28.24
C ASN A 54 23.68 21.82 -29.13
N ARG A 55 23.32 21.20 -30.27
CA ARG A 55 22.09 21.55 -30.99
C ARG A 55 20.93 21.21 -30.07
N ARG A 56 20.69 22.08 -29.09
CA ARG A 56 19.37 22.18 -28.44
C ARG A 56 18.38 22.46 -29.56
N SER A 57 17.80 21.39 -30.13
CA SER A 57 16.58 21.55 -30.90
C SER A 57 15.60 22.21 -29.95
N ARG A 58 15.40 23.52 -30.16
CA ARG A 58 14.24 24.21 -29.62
C ARG A 58 13.02 23.52 -30.22
N ARG A 59 12.60 22.43 -29.60
CA ARG A 59 11.26 21.93 -29.79
C ARG A 59 10.36 23.04 -29.28
N THR A 60 9.89 23.85 -30.19
CA THR A 60 8.70 24.69 -30.02
C THR A 60 7.50 23.74 -29.91
N GLY A 61 7.55 22.82 -28.93
CA GLY A 61 6.38 22.09 -28.52
C GLY A 61 5.56 23.07 -27.72
N VAL A 62 4.37 23.37 -28.19
CA VAL A 62 3.29 23.91 -27.39
C VAL A 62 3.37 23.19 -26.04
N PRO A 63 3.46 23.90 -24.89
CA PRO A 63 3.49 23.26 -23.61
C PRO A 63 2.18 22.47 -23.49
N ARG A 64 2.24 21.15 -23.74
CA ARG A 64 1.16 20.24 -23.36
C ARG A 64 0.98 20.48 -21.87
N GLY A 65 -0.18 21.00 -21.49
CA GLY A 65 -0.49 21.34 -20.12
C GLY A 65 0.03 20.25 -19.19
N ARG A 66 1.05 20.59 -18.41
CA ARG A 66 1.54 19.68 -17.36
C ARG A 66 0.36 19.53 -16.41
N GLY A 67 -0.26 18.36 -16.43
CA GLY A 67 -1.28 18.04 -15.46
C GLY A 67 -0.73 18.36 -14.06
N SER A 68 -1.48 19.08 -13.26
CA SER A 68 -1.13 19.35 -11.87
C SER A 68 -1.26 18.06 -11.07
N SER A 69 -0.46 17.91 -10.04
CA SER A 69 -0.51 16.76 -9.14
C SER A 69 -0.51 17.26 -7.71
N GLU A 70 -1.54 16.88 -6.97
CA GLU A 70 -1.79 17.31 -5.61
C GLU A 70 -1.86 16.13 -4.65
N THR A 71 -1.59 16.39 -3.37
CA THR A 71 -1.71 15.37 -2.31
C THR A 71 -2.60 15.90 -1.21
N PHE A 72 -3.63 15.12 -0.86
CA PHE A 72 -4.55 15.44 0.22
C PHE A 72 -4.42 14.42 1.33
N VAL A 73 -4.54 14.89 2.58
CA VAL A 73 -4.54 14.07 3.78
C VAL A 73 -5.76 14.43 4.61
N PHE A 74 -6.51 13.43 5.04
CA PHE A 74 -7.64 13.59 5.94
C PHE A 74 -7.72 12.44 6.94
N THR A 75 -8.48 12.63 8.01
CA THR A 75 -8.67 11.63 9.08
C THR A 75 -10.15 11.31 9.26
N LYS A 76 -10.40 10.10 9.72
CA LYS A 76 -11.69 9.66 10.24
C LYS A 76 -11.46 9.17 11.65
N ASP A 77 -11.80 10.01 12.60
CA ASP A 77 -11.50 9.78 14.01
C ASP A 77 -12.68 9.06 14.72
N ASN A 78 -12.44 8.66 15.95
CA ASN A 78 -13.45 8.07 16.84
C ASN A 78 -14.13 6.81 16.29
N LEU A 79 -13.37 5.94 15.67
CA LEU A 79 -13.88 4.65 15.23
C LEU A 79 -14.08 3.75 16.45
N MET A 80 -15.30 3.24 16.62
CA MET A 80 -15.60 2.22 17.63
C MET A 80 -15.31 0.83 17.09
N GLY A 81 -15.19 -0.15 17.97
CA GLY A 81 -14.88 -1.53 17.59
C GLY A 81 -15.86 -2.16 16.58
N ASN A 82 -17.12 -1.72 16.58
CA ASN A 82 -18.16 -2.17 15.66
C ASN A 82 -18.49 -1.16 14.54
N SER A 83 -17.70 -0.08 14.39
CA SER A 83 -17.96 0.95 13.38
C SER A 83 -17.98 0.37 11.98
N GLN A 84 -18.89 0.88 11.16
CA GLN A 84 -18.97 0.58 9.74
C GLN A 84 -19.14 1.88 8.93
N GLY A 85 -18.63 1.87 7.70
CA GLY A 85 -18.73 3.03 6.84
C GLY A 85 -18.01 2.85 5.52
N SER A 86 -17.89 3.96 4.80
CA SER A 86 -17.20 3.97 3.52
C SER A 86 -16.51 5.31 3.27
N PHE A 87 -15.40 5.25 2.52
CA PHE A 87 -14.83 6.39 1.81
C PHE A 87 -15.17 6.24 0.33
N THR A 88 -15.91 7.16 -0.23
CA THR A 88 -16.17 7.21 -1.66
C THR A 88 -15.28 8.30 -2.25
N PHE A 89 -14.35 7.91 -3.12
CA PHE A 89 -13.30 8.79 -3.64
C PHE A 89 -13.75 9.47 -4.94
N GLY A 90 -14.10 10.73 -4.84
CA GLY A 90 -14.62 11.57 -5.86
C GLY A 90 -15.39 12.74 -5.27
N PRO A 91 -16.38 13.31 -5.98
CA PRO A 91 -17.21 14.40 -5.48
C PRO A 91 -18.03 14.02 -4.23
N SER A 92 -18.22 12.72 -3.97
CA SER A 92 -18.89 12.24 -2.75
C SER A 92 -18.00 12.13 -1.52
N LEU A 93 -16.70 12.52 -1.59
CA LEU A 93 -15.75 12.43 -0.47
C LEU A 93 -15.98 13.56 0.53
N SER A 94 -16.93 13.37 1.45
CA SER A 94 -17.29 14.36 2.47
C SER A 94 -16.20 14.62 3.52
N ASP A 95 -15.35 13.60 3.78
CA ASP A 95 -14.29 13.69 4.78
C ASP A 95 -13.08 14.54 4.32
N CYS A 96 -13.04 14.98 3.06
CA CYS A 96 -11.99 15.84 2.51
C CYS A 96 -12.55 17.03 1.71
N PRO A 97 -13.05 18.10 2.38
CA PRO A 97 -13.62 19.28 1.71
C PRO A 97 -12.62 19.97 0.76
N ALA A 98 -11.33 20.01 1.10
CA ALA A 98 -10.29 20.60 0.25
C ALA A 98 -10.19 19.92 -1.12
N PHE A 99 -10.40 18.62 -1.19
CA PHE A 99 -10.47 17.88 -2.44
C PHE A 99 -11.82 18.09 -3.15
N LYS A 100 -12.93 17.80 -2.45
CA LYS A 100 -14.30 17.84 -2.99
C LYS A 100 -14.72 19.24 -3.43
N ASP A 101 -14.63 20.20 -2.49
CA ASP A 101 -15.16 21.56 -2.68
C ASP A 101 -14.13 22.53 -3.22
N GLY A 102 -12.85 22.20 -3.12
CA GLY A 102 -11.74 22.98 -3.64
C GLY A 102 -11.34 22.54 -5.05
N ILE A 103 -10.49 21.50 -5.10
CA ILE A 103 -9.78 21.16 -6.35
C ILE A 103 -10.71 20.59 -7.43
N LEU A 104 -11.71 19.77 -7.11
CA LEU A 104 -12.64 19.24 -8.11
C LEU A 104 -13.52 20.30 -8.76
N LYS A 105 -13.73 21.43 -8.09
CA LYS A 105 -14.45 22.58 -8.69
C LYS A 105 -13.61 23.37 -9.69
N ALA A 106 -12.27 23.28 -9.57
CA ALA A 106 -11.34 24.00 -10.42
C ALA A 106 -10.92 23.24 -11.69
N TYR A 107 -11.19 21.94 -11.77
CA TYR A 107 -10.79 21.09 -12.89
C TYR A 107 -11.97 20.26 -13.41
N HIS A 108 -11.98 19.99 -14.72
CA HIS A 108 -12.98 19.13 -15.34
C HIS A 108 -12.71 17.65 -15.11
N GLU A 109 -11.42 17.27 -15.07
CA GLU A 109 -11.01 15.88 -14.99
C GLU A 109 -9.95 15.66 -13.91
N TYR A 110 -10.05 14.53 -13.25
CA TYR A 110 -9.11 14.09 -12.22
C TYR A 110 -8.84 12.60 -12.32
N LYS A 111 -7.78 12.14 -11.68
CA LYS A 111 -7.57 10.74 -11.35
C LYS A 111 -6.77 10.60 -10.06
N ILE A 112 -7.23 9.78 -9.17
CA ILE A 112 -6.48 9.40 -7.97
C ILE A 112 -5.53 8.28 -8.36
N THR A 113 -4.22 8.55 -8.22
CA THR A 113 -3.16 7.64 -8.65
C THR A 113 -2.68 6.72 -7.53
N SER A 114 -2.90 7.10 -6.28
CA SER A 114 -2.65 6.23 -5.12
C SER A 114 -3.47 6.66 -3.91
N ILE A 115 -3.84 5.68 -3.10
CA ILE A 115 -4.49 5.86 -1.79
C ILE A 115 -3.64 5.11 -0.76
N LEU A 116 -3.15 5.82 0.26
CA LEU A 116 -2.55 5.22 1.45
C LEU A 116 -3.57 5.31 2.59
N LEU A 117 -4.08 4.16 2.99
CA LEU A 117 -4.97 4.00 4.15
C LEU A 117 -4.14 3.52 5.33
N GLN A 118 -4.06 4.32 6.38
CA GLN A 118 -3.40 3.98 7.64
C GLN A 118 -4.45 3.89 8.75
N PHE A 119 -4.44 2.79 9.48
CA PHE A 119 -5.22 2.65 10.69
C PHE A 119 -4.30 2.90 11.89
N VAL A 120 -4.60 3.93 12.66
CA VAL A 120 -3.94 4.28 13.91
C VAL A 120 -4.77 3.70 15.04
N CYS A 121 -4.22 2.73 15.75
CA CYS A 121 -4.91 2.08 16.85
C CYS A 121 -4.90 2.96 18.12
N GLU A 122 -6.02 3.02 18.80
CA GLU A 122 -6.18 3.65 20.12
C GLU A 122 -6.78 2.65 21.12
N GLY A 123 -7.08 1.44 20.66
CA GLY A 123 -7.66 0.39 21.47
C GLY A 123 -6.69 -0.19 22.50
N SER A 124 -7.22 -0.58 23.66
CA SER A 124 -6.48 -1.31 24.69
C SER A 124 -6.00 -2.66 24.16
N SER A 125 -4.84 -3.13 24.63
CA SER A 125 -4.22 -4.41 24.23
C SER A 125 -5.06 -5.66 24.56
N ALA A 126 -6.11 -5.51 25.36
CA ALA A 126 -7.00 -6.61 25.76
C ALA A 126 -8.08 -6.97 24.70
N PHE A 127 -8.21 -6.19 23.64
CA PHE A 127 -9.29 -6.37 22.67
C PHE A 127 -8.83 -7.17 21.43
N PHE A 128 -9.48 -8.32 21.19
CA PHE A 128 -9.27 -9.13 19.99
C PHE A 128 -10.34 -8.80 18.95
N ALA A 129 -10.19 -7.67 18.29
CA ALA A 129 -11.10 -7.25 17.24
C ALA A 129 -10.35 -6.74 16.02
N PHE A 130 -11.06 -6.67 14.88
CA PHE A 130 -10.52 -6.25 13.59
C PHE A 130 -11.44 -5.21 12.95
N LEU A 131 -10.84 -4.27 12.25
CA LEU A 131 -11.49 -3.53 11.19
C LEU A 131 -11.22 -4.22 9.85
N VAL A 132 -12.25 -4.72 9.24
CA VAL A 132 -12.22 -5.34 7.92
C VAL A 132 -12.41 -4.24 6.89
N VAL A 133 -11.52 -4.17 5.90
CA VAL A 133 -11.50 -3.15 4.85
C VAL A 133 -11.50 -3.80 3.48
N GLU A 134 -12.31 -3.31 2.60
CA GLU A 134 -12.43 -3.79 1.22
C GLU A 134 -12.46 -2.64 0.22
N LEU A 135 -11.76 -2.81 -0.89
CA LEU A 135 -11.73 -1.87 -2.00
C LEU A 135 -12.71 -2.30 -3.10
N HIS A 136 -13.56 -1.38 -3.53
CA HIS A 136 -14.45 -1.54 -4.68
C HIS A 136 -14.09 -0.55 -5.79
N HIS A 137 -13.75 -1.07 -6.97
CA HIS A 137 -13.32 -0.27 -8.12
C HIS A 137 -14.42 0.61 -8.71
N HIS A 138 -15.69 0.24 -8.55
CA HIS A 138 -16.81 0.83 -9.25
C HIS A 138 -17.89 1.41 -8.35
N CYS A 139 -17.67 1.77 -7.16
CA CYS A 139 -18.64 2.42 -6.24
C CYS A 139 -20.06 1.80 -6.15
N LYS A 140 -20.31 0.67 -6.83
CA LYS A 140 -21.64 0.06 -6.95
C LYS A 140 -22.01 -0.87 -5.80
N VAL A 141 -21.01 -1.35 -5.05
CA VAL A 141 -21.20 -2.32 -3.98
C VAL A 141 -21.23 -1.61 -2.64
N SER A 142 -22.20 -1.96 -1.81
CA SER A 142 -22.43 -1.34 -0.49
C SER A 142 -22.04 -2.23 0.69
N SER A 143 -21.65 -3.47 0.46
CA SER A 143 -21.28 -4.42 1.52
C SER A 143 -19.98 -5.15 1.20
N ASN A 144 -19.20 -5.48 2.25
CA ASN A 144 -17.99 -6.27 2.13
C ASN A 144 -18.32 -7.68 1.60
N GLN A 145 -17.54 -8.17 0.63
CA GLN A 145 -17.78 -9.46 -0.02
C GLN A 145 -16.66 -10.47 0.27
N THR A 146 -15.55 -10.42 -0.45
CA THR A 146 -14.57 -11.51 -0.42
C THR A 146 -13.11 -11.08 -0.29
N ASN A 147 -12.72 -9.96 -0.86
CA ASN A 147 -11.31 -9.54 -0.89
C ASN A 147 -11.01 -8.49 0.17
N VAL A 148 -10.93 -8.94 1.40
CA VAL A 148 -10.84 -8.06 2.57
C VAL A 148 -9.44 -8.03 3.18
N ILE A 149 -9.05 -6.86 3.67
CA ILE A 149 -7.88 -6.66 4.50
C ILE A 149 -8.33 -6.46 5.93
N LYS A 150 -7.63 -7.03 6.88
CA LYS A 150 -7.94 -6.93 8.30
C LYS A 150 -6.89 -6.10 9.02
N PHE A 151 -7.31 -5.03 9.68
CA PHE A 151 -6.50 -4.28 10.63
C PHE A 151 -6.85 -4.71 12.04
N HIS A 152 -5.86 -5.14 12.80
CA HIS A 152 -6.05 -5.40 14.22
C HIS A 152 -6.26 -4.09 14.98
N ILE A 153 -7.27 -4.02 15.82
CA ILE A 153 -7.57 -2.83 16.64
C ILE A 153 -6.40 -2.47 17.56
N THR A 154 -5.62 -3.47 17.98
CA THR A 154 -4.51 -3.30 18.92
C THR A 154 -3.15 -3.01 18.29
N LYS A 155 -3.00 -3.19 16.97
CA LYS A 155 -1.70 -3.07 16.30
C LYS A 155 -1.67 -2.00 15.23
N GLY A 156 -2.84 -1.58 14.77
CA GLY A 156 -2.92 -0.69 13.61
C GLY A 156 -2.40 -1.33 12.33
N GLY A 157 -2.09 -0.49 11.36
CA GLY A 157 -1.52 -0.95 10.09
C GLY A 157 -1.68 0.06 8.97
N ALA A 158 -1.11 -0.26 7.81
CA ALA A 158 -1.24 0.57 6.62
C ALA A 158 -1.40 -0.27 5.37
N LYS A 159 -2.15 0.25 4.40
CA LYS A 159 -2.32 -0.34 3.08
C LYS A 159 -2.25 0.73 2.02
N THR A 160 -1.42 0.50 1.01
CA THR A 160 -1.35 1.35 -0.18
C THR A 160 -2.10 0.67 -1.32
N TYR A 161 -3.01 1.42 -1.93
CA TYR A 161 -3.69 1.05 -3.17
C TYR A 161 -3.07 1.86 -4.32
N GLN A 162 -2.56 1.14 -5.31
CA GLN A 162 -1.93 1.72 -6.50
C GLN A 162 -2.98 2.03 -7.58
N ALA A 163 -2.65 2.89 -8.55
CA ALA A 163 -3.55 3.30 -9.63
C ALA A 163 -4.33 2.14 -10.29
N ARG A 164 -3.66 1.03 -10.60
CA ARG A 164 -4.30 -0.15 -11.22
C ARG A 164 -5.37 -0.81 -10.36
N MET A 165 -5.28 -0.63 -9.04
CA MET A 165 -6.24 -1.23 -8.10
C MET A 165 -7.47 -0.36 -7.87
N ILE A 166 -7.39 0.92 -8.17
CA ILE A 166 -8.41 1.93 -7.85
C ILE A 166 -8.98 2.61 -9.09
N ASN A 167 -8.86 1.99 -10.26
CA ASN A 167 -9.23 2.58 -11.54
C ASN A 167 -8.56 3.96 -11.82
N GLY A 168 -7.38 4.19 -11.25
CA GLY A 168 -6.63 5.45 -11.35
C GLY A 168 -5.72 5.54 -12.56
N VAL A 169 -5.88 4.66 -13.55
CA VAL A 169 -5.22 4.72 -14.85
C VAL A 169 -5.97 5.65 -15.78
N GLU A 170 -7.30 5.61 -15.72
CA GLU A 170 -8.20 6.41 -16.53
C GLU A 170 -8.49 7.76 -15.87
N TRP A 171 -8.88 8.74 -16.70
CA TRP A 171 -9.35 10.04 -16.24
C TRP A 171 -10.86 9.95 -15.97
N HIS A 172 -11.28 10.57 -14.89
CA HIS A 172 -12.67 10.64 -14.45
C HIS A 172 -13.14 12.10 -14.52
N ASP A 173 -14.39 12.28 -14.88
CA ASP A 173 -15.04 13.58 -14.78
C ASP A 173 -15.14 14.00 -13.30
N SER A 174 -15.05 15.31 -13.06
CA SER A 174 -15.14 15.87 -11.69
C SER A 174 -16.49 15.65 -11.00
N SER A 175 -17.50 15.15 -11.73
CA SER A 175 -18.82 14.76 -11.22
C SER A 175 -18.96 13.28 -10.88
N GLU A 176 -17.96 12.43 -11.24
CA GLU A 176 -18.01 10.98 -11.06
C GLU A 176 -17.10 10.51 -9.94
N ASP A 177 -17.53 9.50 -9.18
CA ASP A 177 -16.71 8.86 -8.15
C ASP A 177 -15.88 7.74 -8.77
N GLN A 178 -14.58 7.72 -8.45
CA GLN A 178 -13.61 6.79 -9.02
C GLN A 178 -13.65 5.41 -8.36
N CYS A 179 -13.64 5.34 -7.03
CA CYS A 179 -13.65 4.08 -6.29
C CYS A 179 -14.21 4.28 -4.88
N ARG A 180 -14.47 3.15 -4.19
CA ARG A 180 -14.96 3.16 -2.81
C ARG A 180 -14.16 2.19 -1.94
N ILE A 181 -13.87 2.59 -0.72
CA ILE A 181 -13.34 1.71 0.33
C ILE A 181 -14.41 1.56 1.39
N LEU A 182 -14.82 0.32 1.65
CA LEU A 182 -15.73 -0.02 2.74
C LEU A 182 -14.95 -0.51 3.94
N TRP A 183 -15.45 -0.24 5.15
CA TRP A 183 -14.90 -0.85 6.37
C TRP A 183 -16.03 -1.29 7.31
N LYS A 184 -15.73 -2.34 8.08
CA LYS A 184 -16.62 -2.86 9.11
C LYS A 184 -15.80 -3.45 10.25
N GLY A 185 -16.10 -3.03 11.47
CA GLY A 185 -15.53 -3.59 12.69
C GLY A 185 -16.34 -4.79 13.20
N ASN A 186 -15.67 -5.69 13.90
CA ASN A 186 -16.29 -6.84 14.58
C ASN A 186 -16.15 -6.78 16.11
N GLY A 187 -15.69 -5.67 16.64
CA GLY A 187 -15.56 -5.44 18.08
C GLY A 187 -16.86 -4.97 18.75
N LYS A 188 -16.73 -4.50 19.99
CA LYS A 188 -17.85 -3.94 20.75
C LYS A 188 -18.02 -2.46 20.44
N SER A 189 -19.25 -1.95 20.63
CA SER A 189 -19.57 -0.54 20.46
C SER A 189 -19.02 0.36 21.57
N SER A 190 -18.66 -0.22 22.71
CA SER A 190 -18.06 0.51 23.83
C SER A 190 -16.57 0.77 23.68
N ASP A 191 -15.92 0.06 22.75
CA ASP A 191 -14.48 0.04 22.65
C ASP A 191 -14.03 0.99 21.53
N THR A 192 -13.24 2.00 21.88
CA THR A 192 -12.60 2.86 20.88
C THR A 192 -11.55 2.04 20.14
N ALA A 193 -11.69 1.94 18.81
CA ALA A 193 -10.74 1.23 17.97
C ALA A 193 -9.56 2.12 17.57
N GLY A 194 -9.85 3.38 17.22
CA GLY A 194 -8.85 4.33 16.75
C GLY A 194 -9.34 5.22 15.62
N SER A 195 -8.45 5.53 14.69
CA SER A 195 -8.73 6.43 13.57
C SER A 195 -8.14 5.92 12.25
N PHE A 196 -8.76 6.29 11.14
CA PHE A 196 -8.15 6.20 9.83
C PHE A 196 -7.49 7.50 9.43
N ARG A 197 -6.24 7.44 8.99
CA ARG A 197 -5.56 8.50 8.26
C ARG A 197 -5.42 8.10 6.81
N VAL A 198 -5.97 8.92 5.92
CA VAL A 198 -6.01 8.64 4.49
C VAL A 198 -5.20 9.69 3.75
N THR A 199 -4.28 9.24 2.89
CA THR A 199 -3.52 10.11 2.00
C THR A 199 -3.84 9.74 0.56
N ILE A 200 -4.30 10.69 -0.23
CA ILE A 200 -4.58 10.50 -1.66
C ILE A 200 -3.64 11.35 -2.52
N ARG A 201 -3.17 10.79 -3.63
CA ARG A 201 -2.45 11.53 -4.67
C ARG A 201 -3.32 11.63 -5.89
N VAL A 202 -3.54 12.85 -6.33
CA VAL A 202 -4.47 13.19 -7.41
C VAL A 202 -3.69 13.84 -8.54
N ALA A 203 -3.91 13.38 -9.76
CA ALA A 203 -3.51 14.09 -10.97
C ALA A 203 -4.74 14.80 -11.54
N LEU A 204 -4.54 16.01 -12.08
CA LEU A 204 -5.57 16.93 -12.50
C LEU A 204 -5.29 17.40 -13.92
N GLN A 205 -6.33 17.55 -14.73
CA GLN A 205 -6.21 18.16 -16.05
C GLN A 205 -7.48 18.94 -16.42
N ASN A 206 -7.37 19.75 -17.48
CA ASN A 206 -8.45 20.58 -18.00
C ASN A 206 -9.04 21.51 -16.94
N PRO A 207 -8.29 22.58 -16.54
CA PRO A 207 -8.81 23.58 -15.61
C PRO A 207 -10.08 24.24 -16.17
N LYS A 208 -11.02 24.56 -15.27
CA LYS A 208 -12.29 25.24 -15.58
C LYS A 208 -12.08 26.72 -15.78
#